data_0f146bc5dcb8586b7931ecca233b9e48
#
_entry.id   0f146bc5dcb8586b7931ecca233b9e48
#
_cell.length_a   1.000
_cell.length_b   1.000
_cell.length_c   1.000
_cell.angle_alpha   90.00
_cell.angle_beta   90.00
_cell.angle_gamma   90.00
#
_symmetry.space_group_name_H-M   'P 1'
#
loop_
_entity.id
_entity.type
_entity.pdbx_description
1 polymer ?
#
loop_
_entity_poly.entity_id
_entity_poly.type
_entity_poly.pdbx_seq_one_letter_code
_entity_poly.pdbx_strand_id
1 'polypeptide(L)'
;RRYHEYVRVGSHIAPAPQEILERLEKMLAEYNASSRESIIIRIARMHLAFEYTHPFNDGNGRIGRVINNYVLIREGFVPINIKFIDRKKYYEAFKEFDEKGDASIMEEIVGKALTNSYHKRLAYLEGKKIITLIDHAKNNKLSHSNLINKATRQTIEAFLEKGVWKIGV
;
A
#
# COMPACT_ATOMS: atom_id res chain seq x y z
N ARG A 1 4.77 9.98 -21.05
CA ARG A 1 4.52 11.42 -21.35
C ARG A 1 5.29 11.84 -22.60
N ARG A 2 4.77 12.82 -23.33
CA ARG A 2 5.44 13.41 -24.50
C ARG A 2 6.49 14.42 -24.06
N TYR A 3 7.45 14.73 -24.93
CA TYR A 3 8.66 15.53 -24.70
C TYR A 3 8.43 16.91 -24.04
N HIS A 4 7.24 17.48 -24.11
CA HIS A 4 6.90 18.81 -23.59
C HIS A 4 5.79 18.80 -22.55
N GLU A 5 5.40 17.63 -22.05
CA GLU A 5 4.30 17.50 -21.09
C GLU A 5 4.85 17.41 -19.66
N TYR A 6 4.72 18.51 -18.93
CA TYR A 6 4.97 18.56 -17.50
C TYR A 6 3.69 18.20 -16.75
N VAL A 7 3.80 17.31 -15.77
CA VAL A 7 2.68 16.89 -14.93
C VAL A 7 2.94 17.34 -13.50
N ARG A 8 1.92 17.92 -12.91
CA ARG A 8 1.92 18.31 -11.50
C ARG A 8 0.98 17.42 -10.71
N VAL A 9 1.47 16.83 -9.62
CA VAL A 9 0.68 15.98 -8.71
C VAL A 9 0.71 16.61 -7.32
N GLY A 10 -0.33 17.37 -6.98
CA GLY A 10 -0.31 18.18 -5.76
C GLY A 10 0.78 19.25 -5.79
N SER A 11 1.70 19.23 -4.84
CA SER A 11 2.88 20.11 -4.80
C SER A 11 4.06 19.59 -5.64
N HIS A 12 4.08 18.30 -5.98
CA HIS A 12 5.16 17.66 -6.74
C HIS A 12 5.08 17.99 -8.23
N ILE A 13 6.21 18.41 -8.81
CA ILE A 13 6.39 18.54 -10.27
C ILE A 13 7.15 17.29 -10.73
N ALA A 14 6.49 16.48 -11.53
CA ALA A 14 7.10 15.27 -12.04
C ALA A 14 8.33 15.59 -12.93
N PRO A 15 9.35 14.70 -12.95
CA PRO A 15 10.55 14.86 -13.77
C PRO A 15 10.24 15.09 -15.24
N ALA A 16 11.19 15.68 -15.95
CA ALA A 16 11.06 15.89 -17.40
C ALA A 16 10.86 14.53 -18.13
N PRO A 17 10.10 14.49 -19.23
CA PRO A 17 9.84 13.24 -19.96
C PRO A 17 11.12 12.50 -20.39
N GLN A 18 12.20 13.21 -20.65
CA GLN A 18 13.52 12.65 -21.03
C GLN A 18 14.17 11.84 -19.91
N GLU A 19 13.88 12.18 -18.63
CA GLU A 19 14.44 11.51 -17.47
C GLU A 19 13.67 10.25 -17.06
N ILE A 20 12.47 10.02 -17.63
CA ILE A 20 11.58 8.93 -17.18
C ILE A 20 12.26 7.56 -17.28
N LEU A 21 12.88 7.27 -18.42
CA LEU A 21 13.49 5.95 -18.65
C LEU A 21 14.60 5.69 -17.64
N GLU A 22 15.52 6.63 -17.49
CA GLU A 22 16.64 6.53 -16.54
C GLU A 22 16.16 6.33 -15.12
N ARG A 23 15.11 7.06 -14.71
CA ARG A 23 14.54 6.95 -13.35
C ARG A 23 13.85 5.59 -13.13
N LEU A 24 13.18 5.05 -14.14
CA LEU A 24 12.58 3.71 -14.05
C LEU A 24 13.65 2.62 -14.00
N GLU A 25 14.72 2.74 -14.80
CA GLU A 25 15.86 1.83 -14.75
C GLU A 25 16.56 1.86 -13.38
N LYS A 26 16.78 3.06 -12.82
CA LYS A 26 17.31 3.24 -11.47
C LYS A 26 16.41 2.59 -10.42
N MET A 27 15.10 2.83 -10.47
CA MET A 27 14.12 2.21 -9.56
C MET A 27 14.21 0.68 -9.60
N LEU A 28 14.30 0.09 -10.79
CA LEU A 28 14.43 -1.36 -10.96
C LEU A 28 15.78 -1.89 -10.45
N ALA A 29 16.86 -1.16 -10.70
CA ALA A 29 18.19 -1.51 -10.20
C ALA A 29 18.24 -1.48 -8.67
N GLU A 30 17.69 -0.45 -8.03
CA GLU A 30 17.59 -0.34 -6.57
C GLU A 30 16.71 -1.46 -5.98
N TYR A 31 15.57 -1.77 -6.60
CA TYR A 31 14.72 -2.88 -6.19
C TYR A 31 15.49 -4.21 -6.23
N ASN A 32 16.25 -4.48 -7.28
CA ASN A 32 17.02 -5.73 -7.43
C ASN A 32 18.20 -5.79 -6.46
N ALA A 33 18.88 -4.67 -6.21
CA ALA A 33 20.00 -4.58 -5.27
C ALA A 33 19.57 -4.80 -3.82
N SER A 34 18.34 -4.44 -3.48
CA SER A 34 17.79 -4.57 -2.12
C SER A 34 17.20 -5.95 -1.79
N SER A 35 17.59 -6.99 -2.50
CA SER A 35 17.00 -8.36 -2.35
C SER A 35 17.05 -8.95 -0.94
N ARG A 36 17.95 -8.49 -0.08
CA ARG A 36 18.05 -8.89 1.33
C ARG A 36 17.15 -8.10 2.27
N GLU A 37 16.59 -6.99 1.83
CA GLU A 37 15.67 -6.19 2.63
C GLU A 37 14.27 -6.81 2.66
N SER A 38 13.48 -6.42 3.66
CA SER A 38 12.08 -6.81 3.76
C SER A 38 11.30 -6.42 2.49
N ILE A 39 10.43 -7.30 2.04
CA ILE A 39 9.55 -7.02 0.89
C ILE A 39 8.71 -5.75 1.09
N ILE A 40 8.36 -5.42 2.35
CA ILE A 40 7.61 -4.21 2.67
C ILE A 40 8.43 -2.96 2.31
N ILE A 41 9.70 -2.93 2.70
CA ILE A 41 10.63 -1.82 2.40
C ILE A 41 10.80 -1.69 0.88
N ARG A 42 11.08 -2.80 0.21
CA ARG A 42 11.31 -2.84 -1.24
C ARG A 42 10.11 -2.33 -2.03
N ILE A 43 8.90 -2.79 -1.68
CA ILE A 43 7.65 -2.36 -2.31
C ILE A 43 7.35 -0.89 -2.02
N ALA A 44 7.54 -0.44 -0.78
CA ALA A 44 7.30 0.95 -0.40
C ALA A 44 8.17 1.93 -1.20
N ARG A 45 9.48 1.67 -1.25
CA ARG A 45 10.44 2.49 -2.02
C ARG A 45 10.16 2.45 -3.52
N MET A 46 9.93 1.27 -4.08
CA MET A 46 9.61 1.12 -5.49
C MET A 46 8.32 1.87 -5.87
N HIS A 47 7.29 1.77 -5.03
CA HIS A 47 6.02 2.47 -5.26
C HIS A 47 6.19 3.99 -5.23
N LEU A 48 6.90 4.52 -4.22
CA LEU A 48 7.20 5.94 -4.11
C LEU A 48 8.01 6.44 -5.32
N ALA A 49 9.06 5.72 -5.70
CA ALA A 49 9.90 6.07 -6.85
C ALA A 49 9.10 6.07 -8.17
N PHE A 50 8.19 5.09 -8.36
CA PHE A 50 7.33 5.03 -9.54
C PHE A 50 6.36 6.21 -9.60
N GLU A 51 5.66 6.48 -8.50
CA GLU A 51 4.69 7.58 -8.42
C GLU A 51 5.40 8.94 -8.54
N TYR A 52 6.61 9.09 -7.98
CA TYR A 52 7.44 10.28 -8.13
C TYR A 52 7.83 10.52 -9.58
N THR A 53 8.24 9.47 -10.30
CA THR A 53 8.59 9.53 -11.72
C THR A 53 7.38 9.90 -12.59
N HIS A 54 6.19 9.46 -12.20
CA HIS A 54 4.91 9.74 -12.86
C HIS A 54 4.96 9.57 -14.38
N PRO A 55 5.30 8.36 -14.88
CA PRO A 55 5.70 8.16 -16.29
C PRO A 55 4.55 8.36 -17.30
N PHE A 56 3.31 8.32 -16.89
CA PHE A 56 2.13 8.43 -17.75
C PHE A 56 1.36 9.74 -17.52
N ASN A 57 0.56 10.15 -18.48
CA ASN A 57 -0.33 11.32 -18.34
C ASN A 57 -1.50 11.04 -17.39
N ASP A 58 -1.96 9.78 -17.37
CA ASP A 58 -3.02 9.31 -16.46
C ASP A 58 -2.75 7.84 -16.08
N GLY A 59 -3.34 7.42 -14.98
CA GLY A 59 -3.32 6.02 -14.56
C GLY A 59 -2.08 5.59 -13.76
N ASN A 60 -1.16 6.49 -13.42
CA ASN A 60 0.06 6.12 -12.67
C ASN A 60 -0.26 5.35 -11.39
N GLY A 61 -1.15 5.86 -10.55
CA GLY A 61 -1.53 5.16 -9.32
C GLY A 61 -2.17 3.77 -9.55
N ARG A 62 -2.89 3.58 -10.66
CA ARG A 62 -3.42 2.25 -11.03
C ARG A 62 -2.29 1.31 -11.43
N ILE A 63 -1.39 1.78 -12.28
CA ILE A 63 -0.23 1.00 -12.74
C ILE A 63 0.72 0.71 -11.59
N GLY A 64 1.05 1.68 -10.75
CA GLY A 64 1.90 1.49 -9.58
C GLY A 64 1.37 0.39 -8.66
N ARG A 65 0.05 0.36 -8.38
CA ARG A 65 -0.55 -0.73 -7.60
C ARG A 65 -0.53 -2.09 -8.32
N VAL A 66 -0.65 -2.12 -9.64
CA VAL A 66 -0.51 -3.36 -10.42
C VAL A 66 0.92 -3.88 -10.35
N ILE A 67 1.92 -3.00 -10.50
CA ILE A 67 3.34 -3.36 -10.39
C ILE A 67 3.65 -3.91 -8.99
N ASN A 68 3.18 -3.25 -7.92
CA ASN A 68 3.35 -3.73 -6.56
C ASN A 68 2.80 -5.15 -6.38
N ASN A 69 1.59 -5.41 -6.88
CA ASN A 69 0.97 -6.72 -6.76
C ASN A 69 1.64 -7.78 -7.63
N TYR A 70 2.10 -7.41 -8.83
CA TYR A 70 2.89 -8.31 -9.67
C TYR A 70 4.15 -8.76 -8.94
N VAL A 71 4.88 -7.82 -8.36
CA VAL A 71 6.13 -8.12 -7.64
C VAL A 71 5.85 -8.96 -6.38
N LEU A 72 4.83 -8.61 -5.58
CA LEU A 72 4.45 -9.38 -4.40
C LEU A 72 4.14 -10.83 -4.76
N ILE A 73 3.34 -11.07 -5.80
CA ILE A 73 2.98 -12.42 -6.25
C ILE A 73 4.21 -13.19 -6.73
N ARG A 74 5.08 -12.55 -7.50
CA ARG A 74 6.33 -13.15 -7.98
C ARG A 74 7.25 -13.57 -6.84
N GLU A 75 7.30 -12.80 -5.76
CA GLU A 75 8.10 -13.08 -4.56
C GLU A 75 7.39 -14.04 -3.58
N GLY A 76 6.23 -14.62 -3.95
CA GLY A 76 5.49 -15.58 -3.14
C GLY A 76 4.57 -14.97 -2.08
N PHE A 77 4.34 -13.66 -2.14
CA PHE A 77 3.43 -12.97 -1.22
C PHE A 77 2.02 -12.85 -1.80
N VAL A 78 1.08 -12.54 -0.93
CA VAL A 78 -0.30 -12.26 -1.33
C VAL A 78 -0.43 -10.84 -1.90
N PRO A 79 -1.30 -10.62 -2.90
CA PRO A 79 -1.57 -9.28 -3.38
C PRO A 79 -2.26 -8.42 -2.31
N ILE A 80 -1.97 -7.12 -2.35
CA ILE A 80 -2.48 -6.14 -1.42
C ILE A 80 -3.42 -5.14 -2.10
N ASN A 81 -4.26 -4.51 -1.30
CA ASN A 81 -5.03 -3.37 -1.73
C ASN A 81 -4.67 -2.16 -0.85
N ILE A 82 -3.87 -1.24 -1.39
CA ILE A 82 -3.60 0.04 -0.75
C ILE A 82 -4.88 0.87 -0.86
N LYS A 83 -5.61 0.95 0.23
CA LYS A 83 -6.90 1.65 0.30
C LYS A 83 -6.69 3.14 0.50
N PHE A 84 -7.44 3.94 -0.22
CA PHE A 84 -7.47 5.41 -0.10
C PHE A 84 -8.14 5.91 1.20
N ILE A 85 -8.28 5.07 2.22
CA ILE A 85 -8.93 5.47 3.49
C ILE A 85 -8.14 6.57 4.20
N ASP A 86 -6.81 6.56 4.04
CA ASP A 86 -5.94 7.59 4.60
C ASP A 86 -5.21 8.36 3.49
N ARG A 87 -6.03 9.08 2.70
CA ARG A 87 -5.52 9.89 1.59
C ARG A 87 -4.47 10.91 2.06
N LYS A 88 -4.67 11.48 3.26
CA LYS A 88 -3.75 12.44 3.85
C LYS A 88 -2.39 11.79 4.13
N LYS A 89 -2.39 10.63 4.79
CA LYS A 89 -1.17 9.89 5.12
C LYS A 89 -0.43 9.42 3.85
N TYR A 90 -1.17 9.04 2.82
CA TYR A 90 -0.59 8.67 1.54
C TYR A 90 0.16 9.84 0.88
N TYR A 91 -0.42 11.05 0.86
CA TYR A 91 0.28 12.25 0.34
C TYR A 91 1.44 12.69 1.25
N GLU A 92 1.32 12.51 2.56
CA GLU A 92 2.40 12.76 3.51
C GLU A 92 3.62 11.85 3.23
N ALA A 93 3.39 10.57 2.90
CA ALA A 93 4.45 9.65 2.51
C ALA A 93 5.24 10.13 1.29
N PHE A 94 4.58 10.74 0.30
CA PHE A 94 5.28 11.33 -0.85
C PHE A 94 6.12 12.53 -0.45
N LYS A 95 5.57 13.41 0.38
CA LYS A 95 6.27 14.59 0.86
C LYS A 95 7.53 14.22 1.65
N GLU A 96 7.42 13.31 2.62
CA GLU A 96 8.56 12.85 3.41
C GLU A 96 9.63 12.16 2.53
N PHE A 97 9.20 11.40 1.56
CA PHE A 97 10.13 10.76 0.63
C PHE A 97 10.84 11.77 -0.29
N ASP A 98 10.13 12.78 -0.77
CA ASP A 98 10.68 13.84 -1.62
C ASP A 98 11.68 14.72 -0.86
N GLU A 99 11.33 15.13 0.38
CA GLU A 99 12.13 16.03 1.19
C GLU A 99 13.33 15.34 1.89
N LYS A 100 13.17 14.09 2.31
CA LYS A 100 14.12 13.42 3.22
C LYS A 100 14.58 12.05 2.73
N GLY A 101 14.00 11.51 1.66
CA GLY A 101 14.23 10.13 1.24
C GLY A 101 13.61 9.07 2.19
N ASP A 102 12.72 9.50 3.11
CA ASP A 102 12.12 8.63 4.12
C ASP A 102 10.88 7.92 3.58
N ALA A 103 10.93 6.60 3.52
CA ALA A 103 9.84 5.74 3.05
C ALA A 103 8.98 5.17 4.20
N SER A 104 9.27 5.48 5.47
CA SER A 104 8.68 4.83 6.65
C SER A 104 7.15 4.87 6.67
N ILE A 105 6.55 5.99 6.26
CA ILE A 105 5.08 6.12 6.19
C ILE A 105 4.50 5.16 5.13
N MET A 106 5.14 5.03 3.97
CA MET A 106 4.69 4.10 2.94
C MET A 106 4.94 2.65 3.35
N GLU A 107 6.01 2.36 4.06
CA GLU A 107 6.29 1.04 4.65
C GLU A 107 5.18 0.62 5.61
N GLU A 108 4.71 1.54 6.46
CA GLU A 108 3.56 1.29 7.34
C GLU A 108 2.28 1.02 6.55
N ILE A 109 2.02 1.79 5.49
CA ILE A 109 0.85 1.59 4.61
C ILE A 109 0.90 0.21 3.94
N VAL A 110 2.03 -0.16 3.36
CA VAL A 110 2.24 -1.46 2.70
C VAL A 110 2.13 -2.61 3.70
N GLY A 111 2.76 -2.48 4.88
CA GLY A 111 2.72 -3.46 5.95
C GLY A 111 1.29 -3.74 6.43
N LYS A 112 0.52 -2.68 6.71
CA LYS A 112 -0.89 -2.81 7.08
C LYS A 112 -1.76 -3.42 5.99
N ALA A 113 -1.51 -3.06 4.72
CA ALA A 113 -2.23 -3.64 3.60
C ALA A 113 -1.93 -5.14 3.44
N LEU A 114 -0.67 -5.55 3.66
CA LEU A 114 -0.26 -6.93 3.60
C LEU A 114 -0.87 -7.75 4.75
N THR A 115 -0.79 -7.25 5.98
CA THR A 115 -1.41 -7.87 7.16
C THR A 115 -2.92 -8.04 6.97
N ASN A 116 -3.62 -6.99 6.51
CA ASN A 116 -5.05 -7.07 6.19
C ASN A 116 -5.36 -8.16 5.14
N SER A 117 -4.49 -8.29 4.14
CA SER A 117 -4.66 -9.30 3.09
C SER A 117 -4.47 -10.72 3.64
N TYR A 118 -3.52 -10.92 4.55
CA TYR A 118 -3.31 -12.20 5.23
C TYR A 118 -4.46 -12.54 6.18
N HIS A 119 -4.88 -11.63 7.06
CA HIS A 119 -6.01 -11.87 7.97
C HIS A 119 -7.27 -12.30 7.21
N LYS A 120 -7.57 -11.61 6.10
CA LYS A 120 -8.68 -12.01 5.24
C LYS A 120 -8.53 -13.44 4.73
N ARG A 121 -7.38 -13.77 4.12
CA ARG A 121 -7.17 -15.07 3.50
C ARG A 121 -7.17 -16.20 4.51
N LEU A 122 -6.50 -16.02 5.63
CA LEU A 122 -6.47 -17.01 6.71
C LEU A 122 -7.87 -17.31 7.22
N ALA A 123 -8.68 -16.28 7.50
CA ALA A 123 -10.05 -16.48 7.96
C ALA A 123 -10.89 -17.31 6.97
N TYR A 124 -10.75 -17.10 5.66
CA TYR A 124 -11.44 -17.90 4.65
C TYR A 124 -10.87 -19.31 4.50
N LEU A 125 -9.55 -19.48 4.53
CA LEU A 125 -8.89 -20.79 4.40
C LEU A 125 -9.15 -21.71 5.60
N GLU A 126 -9.25 -21.13 6.80
CA GLU A 126 -9.57 -21.85 8.03
C GLU A 126 -11.07 -22.16 8.16
N GLY A 127 -11.88 -21.77 7.19
CA GLY A 127 -13.33 -21.99 7.22
C GLY A 127 -14.08 -21.22 8.31
N LYS A 128 -13.46 -20.17 8.86
CA LYS A 128 -14.08 -19.36 9.91
C LYS A 128 -15.35 -18.67 9.41
N LYS A 129 -16.35 -18.56 10.28
CA LYS A 129 -17.54 -17.74 10.02
C LYS A 129 -17.16 -16.26 10.01
N ILE A 130 -17.35 -15.60 8.87
CA ILE A 130 -17.02 -14.18 8.73
C ILE A 130 -18.19 -13.32 9.19
N ILE A 131 -17.96 -12.49 10.20
CA ILE A 131 -18.95 -11.54 10.74
C ILE A 131 -18.38 -10.12 10.76
N THR A 132 -19.26 -9.12 10.91
CA THR A 132 -18.81 -7.74 11.08
C THR A 132 -18.22 -7.51 12.48
N LEU A 133 -17.30 -6.55 12.62
CA LEU A 133 -16.80 -6.17 13.96
C LEU A 133 -17.91 -5.62 14.87
N ILE A 134 -18.97 -5.05 14.29
CA ILE A 134 -20.16 -4.61 15.05
C ILE A 134 -20.86 -5.81 15.69
N ASP A 135 -21.11 -6.86 14.89
CA ASP A 135 -21.75 -8.07 15.40
C ASP A 135 -20.87 -8.80 16.41
N HIS A 136 -19.55 -8.87 16.13
CA HIS A 136 -18.57 -9.44 17.06
C HIS A 136 -18.58 -8.69 18.40
N ALA A 137 -18.62 -7.34 18.38
CA ALA A 137 -18.70 -6.51 19.57
C ALA A 137 -19.97 -6.80 20.38
N LYS A 138 -21.13 -6.85 19.72
CA LYS A 138 -22.44 -7.15 20.36
C LYS A 138 -22.45 -8.53 20.99
N ASN A 139 -22.03 -9.55 20.24
CA ASN A 139 -22.07 -10.94 20.69
C ASN A 139 -21.17 -11.21 21.91
N ASN A 140 -20.07 -10.47 22.02
CA ASN A 140 -19.06 -10.64 23.08
C ASN A 140 -19.10 -9.53 24.14
N LYS A 141 -20.07 -8.61 24.09
CA LYS A 141 -20.18 -7.44 25.00
C LYS A 141 -18.90 -6.59 25.04
N LEU A 142 -18.27 -6.40 23.89
CA LEU A 142 -17.04 -5.63 23.73
C LEU A 142 -17.32 -4.22 23.20
N SER A 143 -16.41 -3.28 23.49
CA SER A 143 -16.48 -1.93 22.93
C SER A 143 -16.15 -1.96 21.42
N HIS A 144 -17.10 -1.57 20.59
CA HIS A 144 -16.92 -1.47 19.14
C HIS A 144 -15.80 -0.49 18.75
N SER A 145 -15.73 0.69 19.40
CA SER A 145 -14.69 1.68 19.13
C SER A 145 -13.28 1.14 19.44
N ASN A 146 -13.13 0.38 20.53
CA ASN A 146 -11.86 -0.25 20.87
C ASN A 146 -11.49 -1.32 19.83
N LEU A 147 -12.44 -2.14 19.37
CA LEU A 147 -12.19 -3.13 18.31
C LEU A 147 -11.80 -2.47 16.99
N ILE A 148 -12.45 -1.36 16.59
CA ILE A 148 -12.07 -0.60 15.40
C ILE A 148 -10.64 -0.06 15.53
N ASN A 149 -10.25 0.48 16.67
CA ASN A 149 -8.90 0.96 16.90
C ASN A 149 -7.86 -0.17 16.79
N LYS A 150 -8.15 -1.35 17.37
CA LYS A 150 -7.30 -2.53 17.25
C LYS A 150 -7.21 -3.03 15.81
N ALA A 151 -8.33 -3.10 15.10
CA ALA A 151 -8.38 -3.50 13.70
C ALA A 151 -7.59 -2.53 12.78
N THR A 152 -7.72 -1.23 13.00
CA THR A 152 -6.98 -0.20 12.25
C THR A 152 -5.47 -0.30 12.48
N ARG A 153 -5.06 -0.67 13.70
CA ARG A 153 -3.65 -0.94 14.04
C ARG A 153 -3.19 -2.33 13.62
N GLN A 154 -4.08 -3.19 13.11
CA GLN A 154 -3.81 -4.59 12.76
C GLN A 154 -3.28 -5.42 13.95
N THR A 155 -3.75 -5.13 15.18
CA THR A 155 -3.40 -5.88 16.40
C THR A 155 -4.39 -6.99 16.74
N ILE A 156 -5.40 -7.19 15.91
CA ILE A 156 -6.34 -8.32 15.94
C ILE A 156 -6.53 -8.83 14.51
N GLU A 157 -6.95 -10.09 14.35
CA GLU A 157 -7.15 -10.75 13.05
C GLU A 157 -8.39 -10.22 12.30
N ALA A 158 -8.60 -8.91 12.33
CA ALA A 158 -9.66 -8.26 11.59
C ALA A 158 -9.15 -7.75 10.25
N PHE A 159 -10.03 -7.71 9.27
CA PHE A 159 -9.71 -7.22 7.93
C PHE A 159 -10.82 -6.30 7.40
N LEU A 160 -10.41 -5.31 6.63
CA LEU A 160 -11.31 -4.37 5.98
C LEU A 160 -11.66 -4.88 4.58
N GLU A 161 -12.94 -5.15 4.34
CA GLU A 161 -13.43 -5.59 3.04
C GLU A 161 -14.63 -4.74 2.62
N LYS A 162 -14.58 -4.16 1.40
CA LYS A 162 -15.63 -3.28 0.86
C LYS A 162 -16.09 -2.18 1.83
N GLY A 163 -15.12 -1.60 2.57
CA GLY A 163 -15.40 -0.52 3.53
C GLY A 163 -15.92 -0.98 4.90
N VAL A 164 -16.10 -2.28 5.11
CA VAL A 164 -16.59 -2.85 6.37
C VAL A 164 -15.50 -3.67 7.06
N TRP A 165 -15.27 -3.40 8.35
CA TRP A 165 -14.40 -4.23 9.17
C TRP A 165 -15.07 -5.55 9.53
N LYS A 166 -14.39 -6.65 9.28
CA LYS A 166 -14.82 -8.02 9.50
C LYS A 166 -13.78 -8.82 10.29
N ILE A 167 -14.20 -9.91 10.89
CA ILE A 167 -13.37 -10.86 11.61
C ILE A 167 -13.87 -12.28 11.37
N GLY A 168 -12.95 -13.24 11.34
CA GLY A 168 -13.29 -14.66 11.36
C GLY A 168 -13.44 -15.17 12.80
N VAL A 169 -14.54 -15.87 13.06
CA VAL A 169 -14.84 -16.51 14.35
C VAL A 169 -15.14 -17.97 14.19
#